data_fd85302308528eb220b2a043a8ac2272
#
_entry.id   fd85302308528eb220b2a043a8ac2272
#
_cell.length_a   1.000
_cell.length_b   1.000
_cell.length_c   1.000
_cell.angle_alpha   90.00
_cell.angle_beta   90.00
_cell.angle_gamma   90.00
#
_symmetry.space_group_name_H-M   'P 1'
#
loop_
_entity.id
_entity.type
_entity.pdbx_description
1 polymer ?
#
loop_
_entity_poly.entity_id
_entity_poly.type
_entity_poly.pdbx_seq_one_letter_code
_entity_poly.pdbx_strand_id
1 'polypeptide(L)'
;MSVRVRLAAVCVALVALAGCHGAGNKGSTKGYVSGNGLITTVKVPDRKPAPTLTGNDLDGRPLSSSTYAGKTLVVNVWGSWCPPCRKEAPALRKVSKDYAAKDVQFLGIDIRDDASSAKAFNRTSGIAYPSFDDPSNLNGLRFSKSLPAQAIPTTWIIDSKGRVAVRISVVGLTAATLSGLIDDVQKSTA
;
A
#
# COMPACT_ATOMS: atom_id res chain seq x y z
N MET A 1 -48.63 -50.71 -22.51
CA MET A 1 -47.55 -50.31 -21.53
C MET A 1 -47.63 -48.80 -21.34
N SER A 2 -47.94 -48.42 -20.12
CA SER A 2 -48.74 -47.25 -19.77
C SER A 2 -47.97 -45.96 -19.75
N VAL A 3 -48.57 -44.88 -20.23
CA VAL A 3 -48.16 -43.49 -20.25
C VAL A 3 -47.69 -42.98 -18.84
N ARG A 4 -48.04 -43.67 -17.77
CA ARG A 4 -47.73 -43.32 -16.39
C ARG A 4 -46.22 -43.55 -15.99
N VAL A 5 -45.47 -44.34 -16.73
CA VAL A 5 -44.02 -44.62 -16.43
C VAL A 5 -43.10 -43.58 -17.03
N ARG A 6 -43.54 -42.80 -18.03
CA ARG A 6 -42.71 -41.77 -18.70
C ARG A 6 -42.75 -40.41 -18.00
N LEU A 7 -43.72 -40.15 -17.09
CA LEU A 7 -43.78 -38.90 -16.34
C LEU A 7 -42.92 -38.90 -15.09
N ALA A 8 -42.59 -40.08 -14.51
CA ALA A 8 -41.76 -40.15 -13.33
C ALA A 8 -40.26 -39.95 -13.60
N ALA A 9 -39.81 -40.22 -14.83
CA ALA A 9 -38.40 -40.06 -15.20
C ALA A 9 -37.97 -38.60 -15.56
N VAL A 10 -38.92 -37.72 -15.83
CA VAL A 10 -38.65 -36.32 -16.19
C VAL A 10 -38.52 -35.43 -14.95
N CYS A 11 -39.18 -35.78 -13.84
CA CYS A 11 -39.11 -34.98 -12.62
C CYS A 11 -37.80 -35.16 -11.83
N VAL A 12 -37.05 -36.26 -12.01
CA VAL A 12 -35.79 -36.51 -11.27
C VAL A 12 -34.61 -35.79 -11.95
N ALA A 13 -34.68 -35.45 -13.25
CA ALA A 13 -33.62 -34.78 -13.97
C ALA A 13 -33.57 -33.25 -13.72
N LEU A 14 -34.60 -32.64 -13.16
CA LEU A 14 -34.67 -31.17 -12.92
C LEU A 14 -34.19 -30.69 -11.57
N VAL A 15 -33.86 -31.59 -10.64
CA VAL A 15 -33.38 -31.24 -9.28
C VAL A 15 -31.86 -31.19 -9.20
N ALA A 16 -31.14 -31.66 -10.23
CA ALA A 16 -29.66 -31.74 -10.20
C ALA A 16 -28.94 -30.46 -10.69
N LEU A 17 -29.63 -29.38 -11.12
CA LEU A 17 -29.02 -28.15 -11.62
C LEU A 17 -29.07 -26.95 -10.67
N ALA A 18 -29.53 -27.13 -9.44
CA ALA A 18 -29.60 -26.03 -8.44
C ALA A 18 -28.45 -25.97 -7.45
N GLY A 19 -27.30 -26.54 -7.77
CA GLY A 19 -26.15 -26.73 -6.87
C GLY A 19 -24.85 -26.03 -7.24
N CYS A 20 -24.88 -24.92 -7.98
CA CYS A 20 -23.71 -24.07 -8.15
C CYS A 20 -23.97 -22.68 -7.56
N HIS A 21 -24.27 -22.61 -6.28
CA HIS A 21 -24.03 -21.38 -5.52
C HIS A 21 -22.51 -21.31 -5.30
N GLY A 22 -21.90 -20.31 -5.92
CA GLY A 22 -20.47 -20.08 -5.89
C GLY A 22 -19.96 -20.14 -4.46
N ALA A 23 -19.13 -21.12 -4.17
CA ALA A 23 -18.21 -21.06 -3.05
C ALA A 23 -17.33 -19.84 -3.32
N GLY A 24 -17.71 -18.70 -2.73
CA GLY A 24 -16.86 -17.54 -2.66
C GLY A 24 -15.53 -18.03 -2.11
N ASN A 25 -14.50 -17.92 -2.91
CA ASN A 25 -13.13 -18.25 -2.55
C ASN A 25 -12.77 -17.40 -1.33
N LYS A 26 -13.04 -17.93 -0.12
CA LYS A 26 -12.46 -17.44 1.13
C LYS A 26 -10.99 -17.78 1.06
N GLY A 27 -10.26 -17.07 0.21
CA GLY A 27 -8.82 -17.01 0.29
C GLY A 27 -8.50 -16.60 1.71
N SER A 28 -7.98 -17.53 2.48
CA SER A 28 -7.51 -17.31 3.85
C SER A 28 -6.32 -16.35 3.80
N THR A 29 -6.61 -15.07 3.65
CA THR A 29 -5.64 -14.00 3.93
C THR A 29 -5.66 -13.77 5.44
N LYS A 30 -4.92 -14.62 6.17
CA LYS A 30 -4.72 -14.44 7.60
C LYS A 30 -4.28 -12.99 7.86
N GLY A 31 -5.12 -12.21 8.57
CA GLY A 31 -4.75 -10.90 9.09
C GLY A 31 -4.99 -9.70 8.19
N TYR A 32 -5.56 -9.84 6.99
CA TYR A 32 -5.83 -8.72 6.09
C TYR A 32 -7.31 -8.38 6.03
N VAL A 33 -7.64 -7.10 6.23
CA VAL A 33 -8.94 -6.55 5.83
C VAL A 33 -8.76 -6.04 4.40
N SER A 34 -9.20 -6.82 3.43
CA SER A 34 -9.06 -6.49 2.01
C SER A 34 -10.23 -5.60 1.58
N GLY A 35 -9.90 -4.36 1.14
CA GLY A 35 -10.61 -3.74 0.04
C GLY A 35 -10.31 -4.52 -1.27
N ASN A 36 -10.65 -3.99 -2.42
CA ASN A 36 -10.43 -4.55 -3.77
C ASN A 36 -8.96 -4.91 -4.12
N GLY A 37 -8.09 -5.18 -3.13
CA GLY A 37 -6.66 -5.49 -3.29
C GLY A 37 -5.75 -4.27 -3.49
N LEU A 38 -6.31 -3.11 -3.77
CA LEU A 38 -5.56 -1.87 -4.00
C LEU A 38 -5.14 -1.19 -2.69
N ILE A 39 -5.95 -1.31 -1.63
CA ILE A 39 -5.61 -0.91 -0.26
C ILE A 39 -5.69 -2.16 0.61
N THR A 40 -4.60 -2.48 1.28
CA THR A 40 -4.51 -3.62 2.19
C THR A 40 -4.18 -3.10 3.59
N THR A 41 -5.09 -3.31 4.54
CA THR A 41 -4.89 -2.98 5.96
C THR A 41 -4.60 -4.25 6.75
N VAL A 42 -3.59 -4.22 7.60
CA VAL A 42 -3.18 -5.35 8.46
C VAL A 42 -3.68 -5.13 9.88
N LYS A 43 -4.37 -6.11 10.45
CA LYS A 43 -4.81 -6.06 11.84
C LYS A 43 -3.62 -5.99 12.79
N VAL A 44 -3.75 -5.28 13.89
CA VAL A 44 -2.64 -5.03 14.85
C VAL A 44 -1.85 -6.28 15.25
N PRO A 45 -2.47 -7.41 15.61
CA PRO A 45 -1.72 -8.63 16.00
C PRO A 45 -0.97 -9.29 14.83
N ASP A 46 -1.36 -9.01 13.59
CA ASP A 46 -0.81 -9.64 12.38
C ASP A 46 0.25 -8.76 11.69
N ARG A 47 0.46 -7.51 12.17
CA ARG A 47 1.45 -6.59 11.60
C ARG A 47 2.86 -7.13 11.79
N LYS A 48 3.59 -7.25 10.69
CA LYS A 48 4.99 -7.67 10.68
C LYS A 48 5.92 -6.48 10.80
N PRO A 49 7.12 -6.64 11.38
CA PRO A 49 8.15 -5.59 11.38
C PRO A 49 8.39 -5.06 9.96
N ALA A 50 8.49 -3.74 9.85
CA ALA A 50 8.94 -3.08 8.64
C ALA A 50 10.45 -3.26 8.48
N PRO A 51 10.95 -3.35 7.25
CA PRO A 51 12.40 -3.34 7.03
C PRO A 51 12.98 -1.97 7.40
N THR A 52 14.20 -1.96 7.92
CA THR A 52 14.98 -0.73 8.00
C THR A 52 15.42 -0.33 6.59
N LEU A 53 15.10 0.90 6.18
CA LEU A 53 15.50 1.48 4.92
C LEU A 53 16.80 2.26 5.14
N THR A 54 17.76 2.09 4.25
CA THR A 54 19.08 2.74 4.34
C THR A 54 19.60 3.09 2.95
N GLY A 55 20.35 4.17 2.86
CA GLY A 55 20.96 4.63 1.61
C GLY A 55 21.34 6.10 1.69
N ASN A 56 21.43 6.74 0.55
CA ASN A 56 21.60 8.18 0.46
C ASN A 56 20.27 8.84 0.04
N ASP A 57 20.10 10.09 0.44
CA ASP A 57 19.04 10.94 -0.12
C ASP A 57 19.44 11.44 -1.52
N LEU A 58 18.53 12.16 -2.18
CA LEU A 58 18.76 12.72 -3.53
C LEU A 58 19.90 13.75 -3.58
N ASP A 59 20.39 14.23 -2.43
CA ASP A 59 21.56 15.12 -2.33
C ASP A 59 22.86 14.38 -1.95
N GLY A 60 22.82 13.04 -1.90
CA GLY A 60 23.96 12.19 -1.55
C GLY A 60 24.24 12.08 -0.06
N ARG A 61 23.37 12.62 0.83
CA ARG A 61 23.57 12.54 2.28
C ARG A 61 22.99 11.23 2.84
N PRO A 62 23.65 10.62 3.84
CA PRO A 62 23.15 9.41 4.47
C PRO A 62 21.70 9.59 5.00
N LEU A 63 20.83 8.64 4.67
CA LEU A 63 19.44 8.60 5.10
C LEU A 63 19.11 7.22 5.66
N SER A 64 18.43 7.18 6.81
CA SER A 64 17.93 5.94 7.41
C SER A 64 16.54 6.14 8.01
N SER A 65 15.66 5.15 7.79
CA SER A 65 14.34 5.16 8.42
C SER A 65 14.40 5.01 9.94
N SER A 66 15.48 4.44 10.48
CA SER A 66 15.68 4.30 11.94
C SER A 66 15.81 5.65 12.67
N THR A 67 16.22 6.72 11.98
CA THR A 67 16.25 8.08 12.52
C THR A 67 14.88 8.56 13.00
N TYR A 68 13.82 7.96 12.46
CA TYR A 68 12.44 8.33 12.77
C TYR A 68 11.71 7.27 13.61
N ALA A 69 12.46 6.45 14.35
CA ALA A 69 11.88 5.46 15.26
C ALA A 69 10.87 6.11 16.23
N GLY A 70 9.77 5.43 16.51
CA GLY A 70 8.68 5.94 17.36
C GLY A 70 7.64 6.79 16.61
N LYS A 71 7.91 7.21 15.37
CA LYS A 71 6.93 7.90 14.52
C LYS A 71 6.16 6.95 13.63
N THR A 72 4.98 7.35 13.22
CA THR A 72 4.29 6.73 12.08
C THR A 72 5.03 7.13 10.80
N LEU A 73 5.44 6.14 9.98
CA LEU A 73 6.11 6.42 8.71
C LEU A 73 5.16 6.21 7.55
N VAL A 74 5.18 7.14 6.60
CA VAL A 74 4.53 7.02 5.29
C VAL A 74 5.63 6.89 4.25
N VAL A 75 5.78 5.71 3.65
CA VAL A 75 6.84 5.41 2.70
C VAL A 75 6.24 5.23 1.31
N ASN A 76 6.58 6.13 0.38
CA ASN A 76 6.06 6.11 -0.99
C ASN A 76 7.17 5.74 -1.99
N VAL A 77 6.91 4.72 -2.81
CA VAL A 77 7.79 4.37 -3.96
C VAL A 77 7.29 5.09 -5.19
N TRP A 78 8.19 5.81 -5.84
CA TRP A 78 7.85 6.70 -6.94
C TRP A 78 9.00 6.85 -7.96
N GLY A 79 8.77 7.59 -9.02
CA GLY A 79 9.77 8.06 -9.97
C GLY A 79 9.21 9.27 -10.73
N SER A 80 10.06 10.21 -11.15
CA SER A 80 9.64 11.41 -11.87
C SER A 80 8.98 11.10 -13.23
N TRP A 81 9.39 9.99 -13.83
CA TRP A 81 8.88 9.46 -15.10
C TRP A 81 7.51 8.78 -14.97
N CYS A 82 7.00 8.51 -13.76
CA CYS A 82 5.80 7.72 -13.49
C CYS A 82 4.52 8.60 -13.52
N PRO A 83 3.64 8.52 -14.54
CA PRO A 83 2.47 9.39 -14.63
C PRO A 83 1.48 9.25 -13.46
N PRO A 84 1.17 8.04 -12.94
CA PRO A 84 0.34 7.91 -11.74
C PRO A 84 0.95 8.57 -10.50
N CYS A 85 2.28 8.47 -10.31
CA CYS A 85 2.99 9.09 -9.19
C CYS A 85 2.83 10.63 -9.22
N ARG A 86 2.89 11.21 -10.42
CA ARG A 86 2.65 12.65 -10.63
C ARG A 86 1.24 13.07 -10.24
N LYS A 87 0.24 12.21 -10.45
CA LYS A 87 -1.16 12.48 -10.09
C LYS A 87 -1.39 12.47 -8.59
N GLU A 88 -0.67 11.64 -7.82
CA GLU A 88 -0.82 11.56 -6.36
C GLU A 88 0.06 12.56 -5.59
N ALA A 89 1.08 13.15 -6.21
CA ALA A 89 2.00 14.08 -5.57
C ALA A 89 1.31 15.25 -4.84
N PRO A 90 0.23 15.88 -5.35
CA PRO A 90 -0.48 16.91 -4.60
C PRO A 90 -1.10 16.42 -3.29
N ALA A 91 -1.60 15.18 -3.25
CA ALA A 91 -2.15 14.57 -2.04
C ALA A 91 -1.04 14.29 -1.02
N LEU A 92 0.06 13.68 -1.46
CA LEU A 92 1.24 13.41 -0.61
C LEU A 92 1.82 14.70 -0.04
N ARG A 93 1.99 15.75 -0.86
CA ARG A 93 2.45 17.07 -0.43
C ARG A 93 1.54 17.67 0.63
N LYS A 94 0.21 17.65 0.39
CA LYS A 94 -0.76 18.21 1.34
C LYS A 94 -0.67 17.48 2.68
N VAL A 95 -0.78 16.17 2.67
CA VAL A 95 -0.84 15.37 3.89
C VAL A 95 0.49 15.42 4.64
N SER A 96 1.64 15.40 3.95
CA SER A 96 2.94 15.53 4.62
C SER A 96 3.09 16.84 5.39
N LYS A 97 2.53 17.96 4.87
CA LYS A 97 2.49 19.24 5.57
C LYS A 97 1.52 19.23 6.75
N ASP A 98 0.31 18.71 6.55
CA ASP A 98 -0.75 18.69 7.57
C ASP A 98 -0.37 17.82 8.79
N TYR A 99 0.51 16.83 8.58
CA TYR A 99 0.94 15.87 9.60
C TYR A 99 2.36 16.10 10.13
N ALA A 100 3.06 17.14 9.68
CA ALA A 100 4.45 17.41 10.10
C ALA A 100 4.62 17.56 11.62
N ALA A 101 3.60 18.06 12.34
CA ALA A 101 3.59 18.23 13.80
C ALA A 101 2.86 17.11 14.55
N LYS A 102 2.52 15.97 13.89
CA LYS A 102 1.67 14.90 14.43
C LYS A 102 2.41 13.56 14.55
N ASP A 103 3.71 13.60 14.78
CA ASP A 103 4.56 12.38 14.84
C ASP A 103 4.43 11.47 13.63
N VAL A 104 4.27 12.06 12.45
CA VAL A 104 4.26 11.37 11.16
C VAL A 104 5.44 11.85 10.32
N GLN A 105 6.21 10.91 9.79
CA GLN A 105 7.31 11.20 8.87
C GLN A 105 7.02 10.59 7.50
N PHE A 106 7.14 11.40 6.46
CA PHE A 106 7.11 10.93 5.07
C PHE A 106 8.52 10.66 4.56
N LEU A 107 8.67 9.56 3.82
CA LEU A 107 9.89 9.16 3.12
C LEU A 107 9.53 8.73 1.71
N GLY A 108 10.31 9.15 0.73
CA GLY A 108 10.24 8.65 -0.64
C GLY A 108 11.27 7.54 -0.88
N ILE A 109 10.99 6.67 -1.84
CA ILE A 109 11.95 5.78 -2.47
C ILE A 109 11.87 6.07 -3.97
N ASP A 110 12.84 6.81 -4.48
CA ASP A 110 12.93 7.15 -5.90
C ASP A 110 13.62 6.03 -6.66
N ILE A 111 12.94 5.47 -7.67
CA ILE A 111 13.42 4.30 -8.38
C ILE A 111 13.52 4.53 -9.89
N ARG A 112 14.51 3.90 -10.51
CA ARG A 112 14.71 3.93 -11.97
C ARG A 112 14.71 5.36 -12.53
N ASP A 113 15.32 6.27 -11.78
CA ASP A 113 15.38 7.70 -12.07
C ASP A 113 16.82 8.20 -11.88
N ASP A 114 17.09 9.41 -12.30
CA ASP A 114 18.31 10.12 -11.92
C ASP A 114 17.98 11.21 -10.88
N ALA A 115 18.91 11.44 -9.97
CA ALA A 115 18.72 12.37 -8.85
C ALA A 115 18.39 13.80 -9.31
N SER A 116 18.82 14.22 -10.52
CA SER A 116 18.52 15.57 -11.04
C SER A 116 17.06 15.69 -11.47
N SER A 117 16.54 14.70 -12.17
CA SER A 117 15.13 14.60 -12.57
C SER A 117 14.21 14.47 -11.35
N ALA A 118 14.58 13.61 -10.40
CA ALA A 118 13.88 13.43 -9.14
C ALA A 118 13.79 14.75 -8.34
N LYS A 119 14.91 15.46 -8.19
CA LYS A 119 14.95 16.78 -7.52
C LYS A 119 14.11 17.83 -8.26
N ALA A 120 14.16 17.85 -9.59
CA ALA A 120 13.33 18.76 -10.39
C ALA A 120 11.83 18.49 -10.17
N PHE A 121 11.43 17.23 -10.17
CA PHE A 121 10.06 16.83 -9.88
C PHE A 121 9.64 17.25 -8.46
N ASN A 122 10.45 16.97 -7.44
CA ASN A 122 10.14 17.36 -6.06
C ASN A 122 9.96 18.87 -5.92
N ARG A 123 10.83 19.68 -6.55
CA ARG A 123 10.69 21.15 -6.54
C ARG A 123 9.37 21.61 -7.18
N THR A 124 9.04 21.10 -8.38
CA THR A 124 7.82 21.51 -9.11
C THR A 124 6.55 21.02 -8.44
N SER A 125 6.59 19.84 -7.80
CA SER A 125 5.45 19.26 -7.09
C SER A 125 5.32 19.78 -5.65
N GLY A 126 6.32 20.48 -5.12
CA GLY A 126 6.37 21.00 -3.75
C GLY A 126 6.52 19.91 -2.70
N ILE A 127 7.14 18.77 -3.05
CA ILE A 127 7.50 17.68 -2.13
C ILE A 127 8.74 18.12 -1.35
N ALA A 128 8.63 18.12 -0.02
CA ALA A 128 9.70 18.57 0.89
C ALA A 128 10.28 17.46 1.78
N TYR A 129 9.63 16.30 1.85
CA TYR A 129 10.16 15.18 2.63
C TYR A 129 11.31 14.48 1.89
N PRO A 130 12.28 13.88 2.64
CA PRO A 130 13.43 13.24 2.04
C PRO A 130 13.04 11.98 1.25
N SER A 131 13.78 11.71 0.18
CA SER A 131 13.65 10.49 -0.63
C SER A 131 15.01 9.80 -0.75
N PHE A 132 15.01 8.48 -0.62
CA PHE A 132 16.16 7.65 -0.98
C PHE A 132 16.39 7.71 -2.50
N ASP A 133 17.62 7.92 -2.91
CA ASP A 133 18.10 7.67 -4.26
C ASP A 133 18.35 6.15 -4.40
N ASP A 134 17.36 5.43 -4.96
CA ASP A 134 17.36 3.96 -5.01
C ASP A 134 16.99 3.44 -6.40
N PRO A 135 17.80 3.73 -7.43
CA PRO A 135 17.46 3.38 -8.81
C PRO A 135 17.22 1.88 -9.02
N SER A 136 17.82 1.04 -8.19
CA SER A 136 17.63 -0.43 -8.21
C SER A 136 16.45 -0.92 -7.37
N ASN A 137 15.73 -0.03 -6.69
CA ASN A 137 14.60 -0.37 -5.81
C ASN A 137 14.94 -1.37 -4.69
N LEU A 138 16.15 -1.34 -4.17
CA LEU A 138 16.59 -2.27 -3.11
C LEU A 138 15.77 -2.10 -1.82
N ASN A 139 15.45 -0.86 -1.44
CA ASN A 139 14.63 -0.56 -0.27
C ASN A 139 13.17 -1.03 -0.46
N GLY A 140 12.58 -0.81 -1.64
CA GLY A 140 11.22 -1.29 -1.92
C GLY A 140 11.11 -2.82 -1.88
N LEU A 141 12.12 -3.52 -2.38
CA LEU A 141 12.18 -4.98 -2.37
C LEU A 141 12.27 -5.58 -0.95
N ARG A 142 12.80 -4.84 0.04
CA ARG A 142 12.87 -5.29 1.44
C ARG A 142 11.49 -5.54 2.06
N PHE A 143 10.42 -4.94 1.54
CA PHE A 143 9.05 -5.19 1.99
C PHE A 143 8.49 -6.55 1.56
N SER A 144 9.19 -7.33 0.74
CA SER A 144 8.75 -8.65 0.24
C SER A 144 8.33 -9.63 1.35
N LYS A 145 8.96 -9.56 2.53
CA LYS A 145 8.67 -10.44 3.67
C LYS A 145 7.52 -9.94 4.56
N SER A 146 7.10 -8.70 4.41
CA SER A 146 6.00 -8.09 5.19
C SER A 146 4.76 -7.88 4.33
N LEU A 147 4.76 -6.87 3.47
CA LEU A 147 3.64 -6.53 2.59
C LEU A 147 4.21 -6.00 1.27
N PRO A 148 4.51 -6.90 0.28
CA PRO A 148 5.23 -6.53 -0.93
C PRO A 148 4.50 -5.48 -1.77
N ALA A 149 5.28 -4.63 -2.46
CA ALA A 149 4.74 -3.78 -3.53
C ALA A 149 4.23 -4.64 -4.68
N GLN A 150 3.14 -4.20 -5.31
CA GLN A 150 2.58 -4.86 -6.51
C GLN A 150 2.89 -4.06 -7.77
N ALA A 151 3.03 -2.75 -7.65
CA ALA A 151 3.29 -1.81 -8.73
C ALA A 151 3.83 -0.49 -8.15
N ILE A 152 4.12 0.48 -9.01
CA ILE A 152 4.33 1.87 -8.60
C ILE A 152 3.19 2.75 -9.15
N PRO A 153 2.72 3.73 -8.37
CA PRO A 153 3.14 4.01 -7.00
C PRO A 153 2.66 2.95 -6.01
N THR A 154 3.43 2.76 -4.95
CA THR A 154 3.00 2.04 -3.76
C THR A 154 3.36 2.86 -2.54
N THR A 155 2.42 3.02 -1.62
CA THR A 155 2.65 3.69 -0.34
C THR A 155 2.39 2.72 0.80
N TRP A 156 3.35 2.62 1.73
CA TRP A 156 3.15 1.92 3.01
C TRP A 156 2.94 2.90 4.14
N ILE A 157 2.10 2.53 5.10
CA ILE A 157 2.03 3.18 6.40
C ILE A 157 2.56 2.18 7.43
N ILE A 158 3.58 2.61 8.17
CA ILE A 158 4.26 1.86 9.22
C ILE A 158 3.88 2.50 10.54
N ASP A 159 3.43 1.71 11.50
CA ASP A 159 3.01 2.22 12.81
C ASP A 159 4.20 2.67 13.67
N SER A 160 3.93 3.40 14.77
CA SER A 160 4.96 3.90 15.69
C SER A 160 5.77 2.80 16.39
N LYS A 161 5.32 1.54 16.33
CA LYS A 161 6.05 0.36 16.81
C LYS A 161 6.91 -0.27 15.70
N GLY A 162 7.03 0.38 14.54
CA GLY A 162 7.86 -0.06 13.41
C GLY A 162 7.26 -1.24 12.63
N ARG A 163 5.94 -1.43 12.60
CA ARG A 163 5.27 -2.55 11.93
C ARG A 163 4.46 -2.07 10.74
N VAL A 164 4.47 -2.82 9.64
CA VAL A 164 3.70 -2.49 8.44
C VAL A 164 2.20 -2.66 8.71
N ALA A 165 1.47 -1.55 8.64
CA ALA A 165 0.04 -1.48 8.93
C ALA A 165 -0.83 -1.43 7.66
N VAL A 166 -0.38 -0.70 6.63
CA VAL A 166 -1.15 -0.48 5.40
C VAL A 166 -0.22 -0.53 4.19
N ARG A 167 -0.73 -1.06 3.07
CA ARG A 167 -0.19 -0.84 1.72
C ARG A 167 -1.28 -0.24 0.85
N ILE A 168 -0.93 0.78 0.10
CA ILE A 168 -1.78 1.49 -0.85
C ILE A 168 -1.13 1.37 -2.23
N SER A 169 -1.83 0.82 -3.20
CA SER A 169 -1.39 0.67 -4.61
C SER A 169 -2.49 1.16 -5.55
N VAL A 170 -3.17 2.25 -5.18
CA VAL A 170 -4.25 2.85 -5.98
C VAL A 170 -3.71 3.91 -6.92
N VAL A 171 -4.29 4.02 -8.11
CA VAL A 171 -4.09 5.18 -8.97
C VAL A 171 -5.03 6.29 -8.53
N GLY A 172 -4.49 7.49 -8.26
CA GLY A 172 -5.29 8.64 -7.83
C GLY A 172 -5.59 8.65 -6.33
N LEU A 173 -4.60 8.31 -5.52
CA LEU A 173 -4.65 8.47 -4.06
C LEU A 173 -5.04 9.90 -3.69
N THR A 174 -6.11 10.05 -2.89
CA THR A 174 -6.58 11.35 -2.41
C THR A 174 -6.00 11.68 -1.04
N ALA A 175 -5.92 13.00 -0.73
CA ALA A 175 -5.50 13.44 0.60
C ALA A 175 -6.43 12.91 1.71
N ALA A 176 -7.74 12.88 1.48
CA ALA A 176 -8.71 12.36 2.45
C ALA A 176 -8.49 10.87 2.75
N THR A 177 -8.28 10.05 1.71
CA THR A 177 -8.00 8.62 1.88
C THR A 177 -6.70 8.40 2.68
N LEU A 178 -5.63 9.12 2.31
CA LEU A 178 -4.34 8.97 2.97
C LEU A 178 -4.40 9.43 4.44
N SER A 179 -5.02 10.58 4.72
CA SER A 179 -5.21 11.08 6.08
C SER A 179 -6.01 10.13 6.94
N GLY A 180 -7.15 9.62 6.44
CA GLY A 180 -7.97 8.66 7.18
C GLY A 180 -7.20 7.40 7.56
N LEU A 181 -6.40 6.83 6.62
CA LEU A 181 -5.58 5.66 6.88
C LEU A 181 -4.47 5.92 7.90
N ILE A 182 -3.84 7.12 7.88
CA ILE A 182 -2.84 7.51 8.88
C ILE A 182 -3.50 7.60 10.26
N ASP A 183 -4.64 8.28 10.37
CA ASP A 183 -5.38 8.45 11.63
C ASP A 183 -5.79 7.10 12.22
N ASP A 184 -6.28 6.17 11.40
CA ASP A 184 -6.66 4.82 11.82
C ASP A 184 -5.45 4.03 12.35
N VAL A 185 -4.29 4.16 11.69
CA VAL A 185 -3.04 3.52 12.14
C VAL A 185 -2.60 4.10 13.48
N GLN A 186 -2.59 5.43 13.64
CA GLN A 186 -2.21 6.08 14.90
C GLN A 186 -3.14 5.67 16.05
N LYS A 187 -4.47 5.74 15.86
CA LYS A 187 -5.47 5.32 16.86
C LYS A 187 -5.31 3.85 17.27
N SER A 188 -5.02 2.97 16.32
CA SER A 188 -4.87 1.54 16.60
C SER A 188 -3.55 1.16 17.27
N THR A 189 -2.60 2.10 17.41
CA THR A 189 -1.25 1.82 17.92
C THR A 189 -0.96 2.54 19.24
N ALA A 190 -1.81 3.52 19.59
CA ALA A 190 -1.77 4.27 20.84
C ALA A 190 -1.86 3.38 22.10
#